data_e468cc060d39001284270ab70281c00b
#
_entry.id   e468cc060d39001284270ab70281c00b
#
_cell.length_a   1.000
_cell.length_b   1.000
_cell.length_c   1.000
_cell.angle_alpha   90.00
_cell.angle_beta   90.00
_cell.angle_gamma   90.00
#
_symmetry.space_group_name_H-M   'P 1'
#
loop_
_entity.id
_entity.type
_entity.pdbx_description
1 polymer ?
#
loop_
_entity_poly.entity_id
_entity_poly.type
_entity_poly.pdbx_seq_one_letter_code
_entity_poly.pdbx_strand_id
1 'polypeptide(L)'
;MSAAQILCLGEPLVEFNQTPEGQFAMGFGGDVSNVAISASRHGANAGLITRVGTDPFGAALCGLWTDEGVSTAHVTEAQGEETGVYFVTHDTDGHHFTYRRTGSAASRLAPDDLPLDALQSCPMFYASGISLAVSDSMRAAVVAAAEATRTAGGVFAFDPNLRVALWPLEVAREVTHSVMAACDIALPGLDDARQLTGLQPPEEIVRFYHDLGPRIVALTLGADGVLISVDGDMRTLPGHRVDAKDATGAGDCFNGAFLASLLDTQDPFAAAEHANMAAAISTTGYGAVAPIPTLSHTRSALNAAWQS
;
A
#
# COMPACT_ATOMS: atom_id res chain seq x y z
N MET A 1 -6.96 -1.01 -23.38
CA MET A 1 -6.53 -0.26 -22.18
C MET A 1 -5.05 0.06 -22.35
N SER A 2 -4.59 1.23 -21.92
CA SER A 2 -3.16 1.57 -21.91
C SER A 2 -2.43 0.65 -20.92
N ALA A 3 -1.11 0.43 -21.13
CA ALA A 3 -0.30 -0.36 -20.22
C ALA A 3 -0.34 0.22 -18.80
N ALA A 4 -0.23 -0.64 -17.78
CA ALA A 4 -0.17 -0.20 -16.40
C ALA A 4 1.08 0.65 -16.15
N GLN A 5 0.90 1.75 -15.41
CA GLN A 5 2.00 2.63 -14.97
C GLN A 5 2.51 2.22 -13.59
N ILE A 6 1.64 1.62 -12.78
CA ILE A 6 1.97 1.07 -11.45
C ILE A 6 1.43 -0.34 -11.39
N LEU A 7 2.28 -1.32 -11.07
CA LEU A 7 1.87 -2.69 -10.76
C LEU A 7 2.08 -2.95 -9.26
N CYS A 8 1.01 -3.31 -8.56
CA CYS A 8 1.02 -3.62 -7.14
C CYS A 8 0.91 -5.13 -6.92
N LEU A 9 1.83 -5.73 -6.14
CA LEU A 9 1.83 -7.17 -5.86
C LEU A 9 1.57 -7.44 -4.38
N GLY A 10 0.57 -8.26 -4.09
CA GLY A 10 0.31 -8.71 -2.73
C GLY A 10 -1.04 -9.39 -2.55
N GLU A 11 -1.50 -9.46 -1.30
CA GLU A 11 -2.71 -10.15 -0.92
C GLU A 11 -3.89 -9.19 -0.72
N PRO A 12 -4.94 -9.29 -1.54
CA PRO A 12 -6.22 -8.68 -1.26
C PRO A 12 -7.02 -9.56 -0.29
N LEU A 13 -7.87 -8.92 0.51
CA LEU A 13 -8.73 -9.60 1.48
C LEU A 13 -10.16 -9.04 1.42
N VAL A 14 -11.14 -9.92 1.64
CA VAL A 14 -12.50 -9.46 1.93
C VAL A 14 -12.66 -9.28 3.44
N GLU A 15 -13.19 -8.14 3.85
CA GLU A 15 -13.47 -7.79 5.23
C GLU A 15 -14.90 -8.15 5.60
N PHE A 16 -15.09 -8.66 6.81
CA PHE A 16 -16.38 -8.76 7.47
C PHE A 16 -16.33 -7.99 8.79
N ASN A 17 -16.90 -6.78 8.80
CA ASN A 17 -16.88 -5.88 9.95
C ASN A 17 -18.19 -5.99 10.72
N GLN A 18 -18.11 -6.28 12.02
CA GLN A 18 -19.29 -6.44 12.88
C GLN A 18 -19.98 -5.09 13.09
N THR A 19 -21.27 -5.06 12.80
CA THR A 19 -22.12 -3.89 13.07
C THR A 19 -22.58 -3.88 14.54
N PRO A 20 -23.06 -2.73 15.06
CA PRO A 20 -23.61 -2.65 16.42
C PRO A 20 -24.75 -3.66 16.69
N GLU A 21 -25.49 -4.07 15.66
CA GLU A 21 -26.57 -5.05 15.74
C GLU A 21 -26.07 -6.51 15.74
N GLY A 22 -24.74 -6.73 15.68
CA GLY A 22 -24.11 -8.05 15.67
C GLY A 22 -24.13 -8.75 14.31
N GLN A 23 -24.51 -8.05 13.23
CA GLN A 23 -24.38 -8.53 11.86
C GLN A 23 -22.97 -8.23 11.35
N PHE A 24 -22.61 -8.80 10.20
CA PHE A 24 -21.36 -8.49 9.52
C PHE A 24 -21.63 -7.75 8.21
N ALA A 25 -21.07 -6.55 8.09
CA ALA A 25 -21.01 -5.84 6.82
C ALA A 25 -19.79 -6.30 6.04
N MET A 26 -19.96 -6.62 4.77
CA MET A 26 -18.88 -6.96 3.88
C MET A 26 -18.19 -5.69 3.39
N GLY A 27 -16.87 -5.68 3.47
CA GLY A 27 -15.99 -4.66 2.96
C GLY A 27 -14.78 -5.28 2.26
N PHE A 28 -13.81 -4.45 1.94
CA PHE A 28 -12.60 -4.88 1.25
C PHE A 28 -11.37 -4.31 1.96
N GLY A 29 -10.30 -5.10 1.96
CA GLY A 29 -9.00 -4.76 2.53
C GLY A 29 -7.86 -5.34 1.70
N GLY A 30 -6.66 -5.28 2.27
CA GLY A 30 -5.42 -5.59 1.58
C GLY A 30 -4.75 -4.31 1.11
N ASP A 31 -3.62 -4.02 1.72
CA ASP A 31 -2.87 -2.78 1.53
C ASP A 31 -2.54 -2.49 0.07
N VAL A 32 -2.05 -3.50 -0.67
CA VAL A 32 -1.72 -3.34 -2.11
C VAL A 32 -2.94 -3.05 -2.97
N SER A 33 -4.11 -3.59 -2.61
CA SER A 33 -5.39 -3.28 -3.25
C SER A 33 -5.78 -1.82 -2.99
N ASN A 34 -5.66 -1.37 -1.75
CA ASN A 34 -5.95 0.01 -1.35
C ASN A 34 -5.01 1.00 -2.07
N VAL A 35 -3.71 0.68 -2.17
CA VAL A 35 -2.72 1.49 -2.91
C VAL A 35 -3.07 1.57 -4.40
N ALA A 36 -3.42 0.45 -5.04
CA ALA A 36 -3.80 0.43 -6.45
C ALA A 36 -5.06 1.27 -6.71
N ILE A 37 -6.08 1.18 -5.83
CA ILE A 37 -7.31 1.99 -5.91
C ILE A 37 -6.98 3.47 -5.70
N SER A 38 -6.16 3.80 -4.70
CA SER A 38 -5.74 5.19 -4.48
C SER A 38 -5.01 5.74 -5.69
N ALA A 39 -4.05 5.00 -6.26
CA ALA A 39 -3.32 5.42 -7.45
C ALA A 39 -4.26 5.64 -8.65
N SER A 40 -5.23 4.74 -8.86
CA SER A 40 -6.24 4.88 -9.93
C SER A 40 -7.11 6.13 -9.73
N ARG A 41 -7.64 6.36 -8.52
CA ARG A 41 -8.44 7.56 -8.20
C ARG A 41 -7.64 8.87 -8.35
N HIS A 42 -6.30 8.77 -8.28
CA HIS A 42 -5.37 9.90 -8.49
C HIS A 42 -4.80 9.97 -9.93
N GLY A 43 -5.38 9.19 -10.85
CA GLY A 43 -5.16 9.34 -12.29
C GLY A 43 -4.09 8.44 -12.90
N ALA A 44 -3.45 7.57 -12.13
CA ALA A 44 -2.51 6.59 -12.68
C ALA A 44 -3.23 5.35 -13.22
N ASN A 45 -2.69 4.72 -14.27
CA ASN A 45 -3.11 3.39 -14.69
C ASN A 45 -2.50 2.35 -13.74
N ALA A 46 -3.22 1.99 -12.68
CA ALA A 46 -2.78 0.98 -11.73
C ALA A 46 -3.29 -0.42 -12.10
N GLY A 47 -2.53 -1.45 -11.76
CA GLY A 47 -2.91 -2.85 -11.92
C GLY A 47 -2.41 -3.71 -10.77
N LEU A 48 -3.02 -4.86 -10.60
CA LEU A 48 -2.68 -5.82 -9.56
C LEU A 48 -2.06 -7.07 -10.13
N ILE A 49 -1.05 -7.58 -9.42
CA ILE A 49 -0.48 -8.93 -9.59
C ILE A 49 -0.86 -9.70 -8.33
N THR A 50 -1.83 -10.59 -8.44
CA THR A 50 -2.35 -11.37 -7.31
C THR A 50 -3.09 -12.61 -7.79
N ARG A 51 -3.55 -13.43 -6.84
CA ARG A 51 -4.43 -14.57 -7.07
C ARG A 51 -5.66 -14.43 -6.19
N VAL A 52 -6.81 -14.81 -6.72
CA VAL A 52 -8.09 -14.92 -5.99
C VAL A 52 -8.69 -16.28 -6.24
N GLY A 53 -9.53 -16.75 -5.34
CA GLY A 53 -10.31 -17.98 -5.56
C GLY A 53 -11.41 -17.77 -6.61
N THR A 54 -11.91 -18.86 -7.19
CA THR A 54 -13.12 -18.84 -8.02
C THR A 54 -14.40 -18.90 -7.18
N ASP A 55 -14.39 -18.19 -6.06
CA ASP A 55 -15.47 -18.05 -5.11
C ASP A 55 -16.15 -16.67 -5.21
N PRO A 56 -17.28 -16.43 -4.53
CA PRO A 56 -17.96 -15.13 -4.55
C PRO A 56 -17.10 -13.95 -4.07
N PHE A 57 -16.11 -14.20 -3.21
CA PHE A 57 -15.22 -13.18 -2.66
C PHE A 57 -14.18 -12.75 -3.69
N GLY A 58 -13.60 -13.68 -4.42
CA GLY A 58 -12.73 -13.36 -5.55
C GLY A 58 -13.45 -12.59 -6.65
N ALA A 59 -14.66 -13.00 -6.99
CA ALA A 59 -15.51 -12.26 -7.94
C ALA A 59 -15.83 -10.83 -7.44
N ALA A 60 -16.10 -10.67 -6.14
CA ALA A 60 -16.37 -9.34 -5.55
C ALA A 60 -15.15 -8.42 -5.59
N LEU A 61 -13.96 -8.94 -5.29
CA LEU A 61 -12.70 -8.19 -5.42
C LEU A 61 -12.44 -7.76 -6.86
N CYS A 62 -12.60 -8.66 -7.84
CA CYS A 62 -12.45 -8.32 -9.26
C CYS A 62 -13.47 -7.27 -9.72
N GLY A 63 -14.70 -7.33 -9.21
CA GLY A 63 -15.74 -6.34 -9.42
C GLY A 63 -15.32 -4.95 -8.89
N LEU A 64 -14.86 -4.90 -7.62
CA LEU A 64 -14.35 -3.67 -7.01
C LEU A 64 -13.24 -3.03 -7.86
N TRP A 65 -12.23 -3.79 -8.24
CA TRP A 65 -11.11 -3.25 -9.01
C TRP A 65 -11.55 -2.74 -10.39
N THR A 66 -12.48 -3.44 -11.04
CA THR A 66 -13.05 -3.00 -12.31
C THR A 66 -13.79 -1.66 -12.16
N ASP A 67 -14.63 -1.53 -11.12
CA ASP A 67 -15.37 -0.31 -10.82
C ASP A 67 -14.45 0.86 -10.47
N GLU A 68 -13.31 0.58 -9.83
CA GLU A 68 -12.27 1.55 -9.47
C GLU A 68 -11.25 1.83 -10.58
N GLY A 69 -11.42 1.22 -11.76
CA GLY A 69 -10.51 1.41 -12.89
C GLY A 69 -9.12 0.79 -12.72
N VAL A 70 -8.95 -0.12 -11.75
CA VAL A 70 -7.72 -0.88 -11.55
C VAL A 70 -7.69 -2.09 -12.49
N SER A 71 -6.58 -2.26 -13.21
CA SER A 71 -6.41 -3.37 -14.14
C SER A 71 -6.32 -4.73 -13.42
N THR A 72 -7.16 -5.66 -13.84
CA THR A 72 -7.16 -7.06 -13.41
C THR A 72 -6.45 -8.00 -14.38
N ALA A 73 -5.74 -7.48 -15.38
CA ALA A 73 -5.10 -8.26 -16.43
C ALA A 73 -4.09 -9.30 -15.91
N HIS A 74 -3.56 -9.09 -14.71
CA HIS A 74 -2.59 -9.98 -14.05
C HIS A 74 -3.13 -10.54 -12.72
N VAL A 75 -4.45 -10.59 -12.58
CA VAL A 75 -5.14 -11.29 -11.50
C VAL A 75 -5.46 -12.70 -11.97
N THR A 76 -4.94 -13.71 -11.26
CA THR A 76 -5.22 -15.11 -11.54
C THR A 76 -6.41 -15.61 -10.74
N GLU A 77 -7.47 -16.07 -11.40
CA GLU A 77 -8.57 -16.78 -10.77
C GLU A 77 -8.19 -18.25 -10.60
N ALA A 78 -7.89 -18.65 -9.37
CA ALA A 78 -7.32 -19.96 -9.04
C ALA A 78 -8.42 -20.98 -8.72
N GLN A 79 -8.58 -21.98 -9.58
CA GLN A 79 -9.58 -23.05 -9.41
C GLN A 79 -9.31 -23.89 -8.18
N GLY A 80 -10.33 -24.07 -7.33
CA GLY A 80 -10.24 -24.89 -6.11
C GLY A 80 -9.44 -24.27 -4.97
N GLU A 81 -9.04 -23.01 -5.09
CA GLU A 81 -8.44 -22.21 -4.03
C GLU A 81 -9.45 -21.21 -3.49
N GLU A 82 -9.27 -20.76 -2.24
CA GLU A 82 -10.16 -19.83 -1.57
C GLU A 82 -9.55 -18.42 -1.54
N THR A 83 -10.40 -17.40 -1.65
CA THR A 83 -10.01 -16.01 -1.40
C THR A 83 -9.85 -15.76 0.10
N GLY A 84 -8.78 -15.05 0.48
CA GLY A 84 -8.54 -14.70 1.87
C GLY A 84 -9.60 -13.75 2.42
N VAL A 85 -10.02 -13.98 3.67
CA VAL A 85 -10.98 -13.11 4.37
C VAL A 85 -10.51 -12.79 5.78
N TYR A 86 -11.02 -11.71 6.36
CA TYR A 86 -10.86 -11.42 7.77
C TYR A 86 -12.12 -10.86 8.39
N PHE A 87 -12.24 -11.02 9.70
CA PHE A 87 -13.34 -10.55 10.50
C PHE A 87 -12.83 -9.49 11.47
N VAL A 88 -13.57 -8.39 11.59
CA VAL A 88 -13.39 -7.38 12.62
C VAL A 88 -14.55 -7.49 13.60
N THR A 89 -14.26 -7.80 14.83
CA THR A 89 -15.23 -7.79 15.92
C THR A 89 -14.89 -6.70 16.92
N HIS A 90 -15.88 -6.22 17.64
CA HIS A 90 -15.74 -5.11 18.57
C HIS A 90 -16.21 -5.53 19.96
N ASP A 91 -15.43 -5.17 20.98
CA ASP A 91 -15.82 -5.31 22.38
C ASP A 91 -15.31 -4.12 23.22
N THR A 92 -15.34 -4.25 24.54
CA THR A 92 -14.88 -3.21 25.47
C THR A 92 -13.39 -2.92 25.39
N ASP A 93 -12.61 -3.87 24.88
CA ASP A 93 -11.15 -3.77 24.74
C ASP A 93 -10.71 -3.25 23.36
N GLY A 94 -11.69 -3.05 22.44
CA GLY A 94 -11.44 -2.46 21.12
C GLY A 94 -11.81 -3.36 19.94
N HIS A 95 -10.98 -3.29 18.90
CA HIS A 95 -11.15 -4.05 17.65
C HIS A 95 -10.31 -5.31 17.67
N HIS A 96 -10.92 -6.45 17.34
CA HIS A 96 -10.24 -7.74 17.21
C HIS A 96 -10.30 -8.25 15.78
N PHE A 97 -9.13 -8.62 15.23
CA PHE A 97 -8.99 -9.12 13.87
C PHE A 97 -8.82 -10.64 13.86
N THR A 98 -9.68 -11.34 13.14
CA THR A 98 -9.59 -12.79 12.93
C THR A 98 -9.41 -13.08 11.46
N TYR A 99 -8.21 -13.56 11.07
CA TYR A 99 -7.85 -13.83 9.69
C TYR A 99 -8.13 -15.28 9.28
N ARG A 100 -8.60 -15.47 8.06
CA ARG A 100 -8.73 -16.73 7.33
C ARG A 100 -8.03 -16.54 5.99
N ARG A 101 -6.69 -16.57 6.02
CA ARG A 101 -5.83 -16.25 4.86
C ARG A 101 -4.75 -17.29 4.61
N THR A 102 -4.42 -18.13 5.59
CA THR A 102 -3.40 -19.19 5.44
C THR A 102 -3.84 -20.19 4.38
N GLY A 103 -3.04 -20.35 3.32
CA GLY A 103 -3.36 -21.23 2.20
C GLY A 103 -4.38 -20.64 1.21
N SER A 104 -4.74 -19.34 1.34
CA SER A 104 -5.54 -18.64 0.34
C SER A 104 -4.85 -18.62 -1.03
N ALA A 105 -5.62 -18.37 -2.09
CA ALA A 105 -5.10 -18.25 -3.44
C ALA A 105 -3.93 -17.25 -3.50
N ALA A 106 -4.08 -16.06 -2.93
CA ALA A 106 -3.03 -15.05 -2.90
C ALA A 106 -1.77 -15.52 -2.18
N SER A 107 -1.90 -16.25 -1.07
CA SER A 107 -0.75 -16.75 -0.31
C SER A 107 0.11 -17.77 -1.07
N ARG A 108 -0.39 -18.30 -2.19
CA ARG A 108 0.30 -19.24 -3.07
C ARG A 108 0.95 -18.59 -4.28
N LEU A 109 0.83 -17.28 -4.44
CA LEU A 109 1.50 -16.57 -5.52
C LEU A 109 3.01 -16.81 -5.45
N ALA A 110 3.61 -17.16 -6.59
CA ALA A 110 5.00 -17.57 -6.69
C ALA A 110 5.69 -16.87 -7.88
N PRO A 111 7.02 -16.93 -8.00
CA PRO A 111 7.75 -16.33 -9.12
C PRO A 111 7.27 -16.77 -10.50
N ASP A 112 6.81 -18.02 -10.65
CA ASP A 112 6.30 -18.57 -11.92
C ASP A 112 4.95 -17.94 -12.34
N ASP A 113 4.24 -17.27 -11.43
CA ASP A 113 2.99 -16.56 -11.71
C ASP A 113 3.23 -15.12 -12.23
N LEU A 114 4.47 -14.64 -12.25
CA LEU A 114 4.78 -13.25 -12.55
C LEU A 114 4.65 -12.93 -14.05
N PRO A 115 3.95 -11.84 -14.39
CA PRO A 115 3.86 -11.33 -15.76
C PRO A 115 5.14 -10.54 -16.10
N LEU A 116 6.25 -11.23 -16.38
CA LEU A 116 7.57 -10.61 -16.54
C LEU A 116 7.59 -9.52 -17.61
N ASP A 117 6.93 -9.72 -18.75
CA ASP A 117 6.87 -8.71 -19.83
C ASP A 117 6.18 -7.42 -19.35
N ALA A 118 5.12 -7.56 -18.53
CA ALA A 118 4.44 -6.41 -17.96
C ALA A 118 5.30 -5.69 -16.91
N LEU A 119 5.98 -6.43 -16.04
CA LEU A 119 6.90 -5.88 -15.03
C LEU A 119 8.08 -5.15 -15.69
N GLN A 120 8.65 -5.70 -16.76
CA GLN A 120 9.76 -5.08 -17.50
C GLN A 120 9.33 -3.83 -18.28
N SER A 121 8.07 -3.71 -18.64
CA SER A 121 7.53 -2.52 -19.33
C SER A 121 6.88 -1.51 -18.40
N CYS A 122 6.67 -1.85 -17.12
CA CYS A 122 6.00 -1.00 -16.14
C CYS A 122 6.99 0.04 -15.56
N PRO A 123 6.65 1.34 -15.58
CA PRO A 123 7.49 2.36 -14.95
C PRO A 123 7.70 2.16 -13.46
N MET A 124 6.72 1.57 -12.74
CA MET A 124 6.76 1.48 -11.29
C MET A 124 6.13 0.18 -10.76
N PHE A 125 6.88 -0.53 -9.94
CA PHE A 125 6.41 -1.69 -9.18
C PHE A 125 6.26 -1.32 -7.70
N TYR A 126 5.18 -1.76 -7.06
CA TYR A 126 4.91 -1.55 -5.64
C TYR A 126 4.64 -2.86 -4.92
N ALA A 127 5.21 -3.03 -3.74
CA ALA A 127 4.90 -4.09 -2.79
C ALA A 127 5.07 -3.59 -1.35
N SER A 128 4.60 -4.39 -0.38
CA SER A 128 4.70 -4.07 1.04
C SER A 128 5.32 -5.20 1.86
N GLY A 129 5.66 -4.89 3.12
CA GLY A 129 6.12 -5.88 4.09
C GLY A 129 5.07 -6.95 4.40
N ILE A 130 3.78 -6.66 4.25
CA ILE A 130 2.72 -7.68 4.35
C ILE A 130 2.91 -8.74 3.28
N SER A 131 3.16 -8.35 2.02
CA SER A 131 3.42 -9.29 0.92
C SER A 131 4.65 -10.18 1.19
N LEU A 132 5.65 -9.66 1.91
CA LEU A 132 6.81 -10.46 2.33
C LEU A 132 6.50 -11.45 3.47
N ALA A 133 5.50 -11.14 4.29
CA ALA A 133 5.16 -11.90 5.49
C ALA A 133 4.13 -13.01 5.25
N VAL A 134 3.31 -12.90 4.19
CA VAL A 134 2.19 -13.83 3.90
C VAL A 134 2.68 -15.25 3.66
N SER A 135 3.72 -15.42 2.84
CA SER A 135 4.33 -16.71 2.54
C SER A 135 5.73 -16.56 1.94
N ASP A 136 6.53 -17.62 2.00
CA ASP A 136 7.86 -17.64 1.39
C ASP A 136 7.78 -17.55 -0.15
N SER A 137 6.74 -18.12 -0.77
CA SER A 137 6.55 -18.05 -2.22
C SER A 137 6.20 -16.63 -2.68
N MET A 138 5.30 -15.92 -1.96
CA MET A 138 4.97 -14.52 -2.27
C MET A 138 6.17 -13.61 -2.03
N ARG A 139 6.95 -13.84 -0.96
CA ARG A 139 8.23 -13.13 -0.72
C ARG A 139 9.18 -13.28 -1.90
N ALA A 140 9.37 -14.51 -2.39
CA ALA A 140 10.21 -14.77 -3.55
C ALA A 140 9.67 -14.08 -4.81
N ALA A 141 8.35 -14.05 -4.98
CA ALA A 141 7.71 -13.34 -6.10
C ALA A 141 7.95 -11.82 -6.02
N VAL A 142 7.83 -11.20 -4.84
CA VAL A 142 8.13 -9.76 -4.66
C VAL A 142 9.57 -9.44 -5.05
N VAL A 143 10.53 -10.25 -4.59
CA VAL A 143 11.96 -10.04 -4.90
C VAL A 143 12.20 -10.19 -6.41
N ALA A 144 11.65 -11.21 -7.04
CA ALA A 144 11.80 -11.44 -8.49
C ALA A 144 11.13 -10.34 -9.32
N ALA A 145 9.95 -9.85 -8.89
CA ALA A 145 9.26 -8.74 -9.57
C ALA A 145 10.05 -7.42 -9.47
N ALA A 146 10.60 -7.11 -8.29
CA ALA A 146 11.45 -5.94 -8.07
C ALA A 146 12.70 -6.00 -8.96
N GLU A 147 13.36 -7.15 -9.04
CA GLU A 147 14.54 -7.36 -9.90
C GLU A 147 14.20 -7.18 -11.38
N ALA A 148 13.08 -7.80 -11.85
CA ALA A 148 12.66 -7.70 -13.25
C ALA A 148 12.36 -6.25 -13.65
N THR A 149 11.62 -5.50 -12.79
CA THR A 149 11.29 -4.09 -13.05
C THR A 149 12.55 -3.21 -13.06
N ARG A 150 13.41 -3.32 -12.05
CA ARG A 150 14.61 -2.48 -11.93
C ARG A 150 15.65 -2.78 -13.02
N THR A 151 15.82 -4.03 -13.40
CA THR A 151 16.73 -4.41 -14.50
C THR A 151 16.29 -3.80 -15.83
N ALA A 152 14.99 -3.60 -16.03
CA ALA A 152 14.44 -2.93 -17.20
C ALA A 152 14.45 -1.37 -17.11
N GLY A 153 14.92 -0.81 -15.98
CA GLY A 153 14.99 0.65 -15.75
C GLY A 153 13.75 1.24 -15.09
N GLY A 154 12.82 0.42 -14.64
CA GLY A 154 11.69 0.84 -13.82
C GLY A 154 12.08 1.06 -12.35
N VAL A 155 11.15 1.55 -11.56
CA VAL A 155 11.32 1.96 -10.16
C VAL A 155 10.61 0.96 -9.23
N PHE A 156 11.26 0.56 -8.16
CA PHE A 156 10.64 -0.23 -7.09
C PHE A 156 10.31 0.65 -5.88
N ALA A 157 9.02 0.75 -5.54
CA ALA A 157 8.51 1.42 -4.35
C ALA A 157 8.07 0.39 -3.29
N PHE A 158 8.45 0.63 -2.04
CA PHE A 158 8.23 -0.33 -0.97
C PHE A 158 7.78 0.33 0.34
N ASP A 159 6.71 -0.20 0.94
CA ASP A 159 6.24 0.14 2.28
C ASP A 159 6.58 -1.00 3.25
N PRO A 160 7.37 -0.79 4.30
CA PRO A 160 7.63 -1.80 5.33
C PRO A 160 6.38 -2.40 5.96
N ASN A 161 5.34 -1.62 6.16
CA ASN A 161 3.99 -1.99 6.61
C ASN A 161 4.00 -3.18 7.59
N LEU A 162 4.66 -3.00 8.74
CA LEU A 162 4.96 -4.06 9.70
C LEU A 162 3.70 -4.66 10.32
N ARG A 163 3.62 -5.97 10.33
CA ARG A 163 2.56 -6.72 11.02
C ARG A 163 3.18 -7.83 11.86
N VAL A 164 3.53 -7.52 13.11
CA VAL A 164 4.13 -8.48 14.05
C VAL A 164 3.27 -9.74 14.31
N ALA A 165 2.00 -9.70 13.96
CA ALA A 165 1.12 -10.86 14.00
C ALA A 165 1.44 -11.92 12.91
N LEU A 166 2.18 -11.55 11.85
CA LEU A 166 2.54 -12.47 10.76
C LEU A 166 3.90 -13.11 10.93
N TRP A 167 4.83 -12.45 11.60
CA TRP A 167 6.21 -12.91 11.78
C TRP A 167 6.88 -12.28 13.00
N PRO A 168 7.91 -12.93 13.57
CA PRO A 168 8.72 -12.34 14.63
C PRO A 168 9.41 -11.04 14.14
N LEU A 169 9.51 -10.05 15.03
CA LEU A 169 10.10 -8.74 14.71
C LEU A 169 11.53 -8.86 14.16
N GLU A 170 12.34 -9.78 14.68
CA GLU A 170 13.73 -9.96 14.21
C GLU A 170 13.76 -10.44 12.75
N VAL A 171 12.88 -11.37 12.38
CA VAL A 171 12.73 -11.83 10.99
C VAL A 171 12.20 -10.71 10.11
N ALA A 172 11.20 -9.95 10.61
CA ALA A 172 10.68 -8.79 9.91
C ALA A 172 11.77 -7.76 9.58
N ARG A 173 12.63 -7.45 10.56
CA ARG A 173 13.78 -6.52 10.37
C ARG A 173 14.73 -7.00 9.29
N GLU A 174 15.20 -8.24 9.40
CA GLU A 174 16.16 -8.80 8.46
C GLU A 174 15.64 -8.78 7.04
N VAL A 175 14.44 -9.31 6.83
CA VAL A 175 13.83 -9.42 5.50
C VAL A 175 13.46 -8.04 4.93
N THR A 176 12.85 -7.18 5.74
CA THR A 176 12.44 -5.83 5.31
C THR A 176 13.66 -4.98 4.93
N HIS A 177 14.74 -5.01 5.74
CA HIS A 177 15.95 -4.25 5.43
C HIS A 177 16.66 -4.80 4.19
N SER A 178 16.65 -6.11 3.97
CA SER A 178 17.20 -6.73 2.75
C SER A 178 16.45 -6.27 1.49
N VAL A 179 15.11 -6.22 1.55
CA VAL A 179 14.27 -5.73 0.42
C VAL A 179 14.42 -4.22 0.24
N MET A 180 14.50 -3.47 1.34
CA MET A 180 14.72 -2.02 1.33
C MET A 180 16.03 -1.65 0.59
N ALA A 181 17.08 -2.46 0.71
CA ALA A 181 18.34 -2.24 -0.03
C ALA A 181 18.20 -2.34 -1.56
N ALA A 182 17.13 -2.98 -2.04
CA ALA A 182 16.79 -3.05 -3.46
C ALA A 182 15.70 -2.04 -3.87
N CYS A 183 15.21 -1.20 -2.96
CA CYS A 183 14.13 -0.26 -3.17
C CYS A 183 14.68 1.10 -3.66
N ASP A 184 13.91 1.79 -4.51
CA ASP A 184 14.23 3.14 -4.99
C ASP A 184 13.44 4.20 -4.22
N ILE A 185 12.21 3.84 -3.78
CA ILE A 185 11.29 4.70 -3.03
C ILE A 185 10.82 3.96 -1.79
N ALA A 186 11.17 4.45 -0.61
CA ALA A 186 10.68 3.94 0.67
C ALA A 186 9.51 4.77 1.19
N LEU A 187 8.44 4.09 1.62
CA LEU A 187 7.19 4.69 2.08
C LEU A 187 6.83 4.22 3.51
N PRO A 188 7.72 4.37 4.51
CA PRO A 188 7.47 3.86 5.84
C PRO A 188 6.49 4.72 6.65
N GLY A 189 5.71 4.08 7.53
CA GLY A 189 5.06 4.74 8.66
C GLY A 189 5.99 4.85 9.87
N LEU A 190 5.91 5.95 10.64
CA LEU A 190 6.82 6.25 11.75
C LEU A 190 6.84 5.13 12.82
N ASP A 191 5.66 4.63 13.23
CA ASP A 191 5.58 3.64 14.30
C ASP A 191 6.18 2.29 13.89
N ASP A 192 5.95 1.87 12.65
CA ASP A 192 6.55 0.67 12.07
C ASP A 192 8.07 0.84 11.91
N ALA A 193 8.48 2.01 11.41
CA ALA A 193 9.88 2.32 11.21
C ALA A 193 10.68 2.36 12.53
N ARG A 194 10.10 2.90 13.61
CA ARG A 194 10.69 2.84 14.95
C ARG A 194 10.92 1.41 15.44
N GLN A 195 9.95 0.53 15.22
CA GLN A 195 10.08 -0.87 15.60
C GLN A 195 11.14 -1.58 14.76
N LEU A 196 11.16 -1.34 13.46
CA LEU A 196 12.10 -1.97 12.53
C LEU A 196 13.53 -1.50 12.71
N THR A 197 13.75 -0.20 12.93
CA THR A 197 15.10 0.38 13.05
C THR A 197 15.63 0.44 14.49
N GLY A 198 14.72 0.52 15.47
CA GLY A 198 15.06 0.82 16.87
C GLY A 198 15.37 2.30 17.14
N LEU A 199 15.33 3.15 16.09
CA LEU A 199 15.57 4.58 16.19
C LEU A 199 14.28 5.32 16.57
N GLN A 200 14.39 6.50 17.19
CA GLN A 200 13.25 7.31 17.60
C GLN A 200 13.08 8.59 16.78
N PRO A 201 14.15 9.40 16.51
CA PRO A 201 14.02 10.61 15.74
C PRO A 201 13.71 10.31 14.25
N PRO A 202 12.68 10.97 13.66
CA PRO A 202 12.30 10.76 12.26
C PRO A 202 13.46 10.98 11.28
N GLU A 203 14.30 12.00 11.50
CA GLU A 203 15.42 12.31 10.63
C GLU A 203 16.52 11.24 10.66
N GLU A 204 16.72 10.56 11.80
CA GLU A 204 17.67 9.45 11.90
C GLU A 204 17.12 8.22 11.17
N ILE A 205 15.81 7.95 11.27
CA ILE A 205 15.13 6.88 10.54
C ILE A 205 15.25 7.10 9.03
N VAL A 206 15.02 8.33 8.56
CA VAL A 206 15.15 8.67 7.13
C VAL A 206 16.59 8.45 6.65
N ARG A 207 17.60 8.91 7.41
CA ARG A 207 19.01 8.65 7.06
C ARG A 207 19.34 7.17 7.02
N PHE A 208 18.85 6.41 8.00
CA PHE A 208 19.02 4.96 8.05
C PHE A 208 18.49 4.28 6.76
N TYR A 209 17.28 4.68 6.29
CA TYR A 209 16.74 4.12 5.05
C TYR A 209 17.52 4.56 3.82
N HIS A 210 18.00 5.80 3.75
CA HIS A 210 18.89 6.23 2.66
C HIS A 210 20.20 5.42 2.64
N ASP A 211 20.78 5.12 3.79
CA ASP A 211 21.99 4.33 3.92
C ASP A 211 21.79 2.87 3.45
N LEU A 212 20.55 2.35 3.47
CA LEU A 212 20.21 1.06 2.88
C LEU A 212 20.12 1.10 1.35
N GLY A 213 19.65 2.19 0.73
CA GLY A 213 19.55 2.26 -0.72
C GLY A 213 18.54 3.25 -1.33
N PRO A 214 17.35 3.45 -0.76
CA PRO A 214 16.33 4.32 -1.36
C PRO A 214 16.82 5.75 -1.58
N ARG A 215 16.54 6.30 -2.76
CA ARG A 215 16.80 7.71 -3.07
C ARG A 215 15.71 8.64 -2.57
N ILE A 216 14.49 8.12 -2.47
CA ILE A 216 13.32 8.84 -1.95
C ILE A 216 12.82 8.10 -0.72
N VAL A 217 12.65 8.84 0.38
CA VAL A 217 12.02 8.32 1.61
C VAL A 217 10.90 9.26 2.00
N ALA A 218 9.66 8.78 2.03
CA ALA A 218 8.50 9.52 2.52
C ALA A 218 7.99 8.86 3.80
N LEU A 219 8.52 9.32 4.94
CA LEU A 219 8.15 8.83 6.28
C LEU A 219 6.87 9.52 6.74
N THR A 220 5.75 8.81 6.77
CA THR A 220 4.49 9.35 7.28
C THR A 220 4.52 9.44 8.80
N LEU A 221 4.07 10.57 9.35
CA LEU A 221 4.11 10.92 10.77
C LEU A 221 2.71 10.91 11.41
N GLY A 222 1.76 10.22 10.82
CA GLY A 222 0.36 10.23 11.22
C GLY A 222 -0.27 11.61 11.09
N ALA A 223 -0.89 12.12 12.14
CA ALA A 223 -1.53 13.45 12.14
C ALA A 223 -0.53 14.61 11.98
N ASP A 224 0.76 14.38 12.23
CA ASP A 224 1.82 15.39 12.10
C ASP A 224 2.28 15.60 10.65
N GLY A 225 1.81 14.74 9.71
CA GLY A 225 2.08 14.89 8.28
C GLY A 225 3.14 13.92 7.75
N VAL A 226 4.14 14.42 7.02
CA VAL A 226 5.17 13.59 6.39
C VAL A 226 6.54 14.26 6.39
N LEU A 227 7.59 13.49 6.67
CA LEU A 227 8.98 13.86 6.41
C LEU A 227 9.39 13.22 5.08
N ILE A 228 9.48 14.04 4.03
CA ILE A 228 9.95 13.63 2.71
C ILE A 228 11.42 13.96 2.54
N SER A 229 12.19 13.02 1.99
CA SER A 229 13.60 13.23 1.68
C SER A 229 13.94 12.69 0.31
N VAL A 230 14.75 13.45 -0.44
CA VAL A 230 15.24 13.09 -1.76
C VAL A 230 16.76 13.23 -1.77
N ASP A 231 17.48 12.12 -1.91
CA ASP A 231 18.95 12.11 -1.86
C ASP A 231 19.55 12.86 -0.63
N GLY A 232 18.79 12.87 0.50
CA GLY A 232 19.18 13.54 1.75
C GLY A 232 18.66 14.99 1.93
N ASP A 233 18.06 15.62 0.91
CA ASP A 233 17.32 16.88 1.08
C ASP A 233 15.99 16.58 1.77
N MET A 234 15.86 16.96 3.03
CA MET A 234 14.72 16.64 3.90
C MET A 234 13.79 17.85 4.05
N ARG A 235 12.47 17.58 3.95
CA ARG A 235 11.42 18.59 4.22
C ARG A 235 10.29 17.96 5.02
N THR A 236 9.90 18.61 6.10
CA THR A 236 8.70 18.25 6.86
C THR A 236 7.50 19.01 6.29
N LEU A 237 6.49 18.29 5.84
CA LEU A 237 5.21 18.84 5.44
C LEU A 237 4.21 18.57 6.58
N PRO A 238 3.62 19.60 7.19
CA PRO A 238 2.72 19.43 8.32
C PRO A 238 1.42 18.72 7.90
N GLY A 239 0.80 18.00 8.83
CA GLY A 239 -0.48 17.36 8.61
C GLY A 239 -1.62 18.37 8.42
N HIS A 240 -2.62 17.99 7.64
CA HIS A 240 -3.83 18.80 7.46
C HIS A 240 -4.84 18.51 8.58
N ARG A 241 -5.40 19.55 9.18
CA ARG A 241 -6.42 19.42 10.22
C ARG A 241 -7.76 19.01 9.60
N VAL A 242 -8.25 17.85 9.97
CA VAL A 242 -9.53 17.28 9.54
C VAL A 242 -10.29 16.71 10.75
N ASP A 243 -11.59 16.49 10.59
CA ASP A 243 -12.40 15.74 11.56
C ASP A 243 -12.23 14.23 11.28
N ALA A 244 -11.12 13.67 11.77
CA ALA A 244 -10.76 12.28 11.55
C ALA A 244 -11.72 11.34 12.29
N LYS A 245 -12.23 10.32 11.60
CA LYS A 245 -13.14 9.28 12.11
C LYS A 245 -12.48 7.91 12.15
N ASP A 246 -11.73 7.57 11.10
CA ASP A 246 -11.07 6.28 10.94
C ASP A 246 -9.80 6.44 10.11
N ALA A 247 -8.67 6.04 10.67
CA ALA A 247 -7.37 6.13 9.99
C ALA A 247 -7.00 4.85 9.21
N THR A 248 -7.93 3.88 9.12
CA THR A 248 -7.70 2.63 8.38
C THR A 248 -7.40 2.93 6.92
N GLY A 249 -6.28 2.43 6.42
CA GLY A 249 -5.86 2.62 5.03
C GLY A 249 -5.32 4.01 4.68
N ALA A 250 -5.15 4.93 5.64
CA ALA A 250 -4.61 6.27 5.36
C ALA A 250 -3.18 6.22 4.79
N GLY A 251 -2.33 5.31 5.28
CA GLY A 251 -1.00 5.04 4.73
C GLY A 251 -1.07 4.52 3.29
N ASP A 252 -1.98 3.59 3.02
CA ASP A 252 -2.19 3.06 1.67
C ASP A 252 -2.69 4.16 0.72
N CYS A 253 -3.61 5.01 1.22
CA CYS A 253 -4.09 6.18 0.48
C CYS A 253 -2.94 7.13 0.15
N PHE A 254 -2.09 7.44 1.13
CA PHE A 254 -0.87 8.23 0.92
C PHE A 254 0.01 7.61 -0.16
N ASN A 255 0.33 6.32 -0.03
CA ASN A 255 1.23 5.63 -0.93
C ASN A 255 0.74 5.67 -2.38
N GLY A 256 -0.54 5.33 -2.63
CA GLY A 256 -1.12 5.36 -3.97
C GLY A 256 -1.18 6.76 -4.58
N ALA A 257 -1.60 7.76 -3.80
CA ALA A 257 -1.65 9.16 -4.23
C ALA A 257 -0.25 9.72 -4.50
N PHE A 258 0.74 9.37 -3.66
CA PHE A 258 2.14 9.76 -3.83
C PHE A 258 2.72 9.22 -5.14
N LEU A 259 2.59 7.92 -5.37
CA LEU A 259 3.13 7.26 -6.56
C LEU A 259 2.49 7.78 -7.85
N ALA A 260 1.15 7.99 -7.84
CA ALA A 260 0.44 8.57 -8.97
C ALA A 260 0.87 10.01 -9.26
N SER A 261 0.96 10.84 -8.22
CA SER A 261 1.39 12.23 -8.37
C SER A 261 2.85 12.35 -8.79
N LEU A 262 3.72 11.46 -8.29
CA LEU A 262 5.14 11.42 -8.68
C LEU A 262 5.30 11.08 -10.17
N LEU A 263 4.51 10.16 -10.70
CA LEU A 263 4.51 9.84 -12.14
C LEU A 263 4.06 11.02 -13.01
N ASP A 264 3.07 11.79 -12.54
CA ASP A 264 2.52 12.96 -13.28
C ASP A 264 3.47 14.16 -13.21
N THR A 265 3.97 14.48 -12.01
CA THR A 265 4.71 15.75 -11.76
C THR A 265 6.21 15.61 -11.87
N GLN A 266 6.76 14.42 -11.67
CA GLN A 266 8.21 14.17 -11.51
C GLN A 266 8.85 14.97 -10.36
N ASP A 267 8.02 15.49 -9.43
CA ASP A 267 8.46 16.24 -8.23
C ASP A 267 8.04 15.50 -6.96
N PRO A 268 8.97 14.85 -6.24
CA PRO A 268 8.66 14.11 -5.02
C PRO A 268 8.09 14.98 -3.89
N PHE A 269 8.47 16.27 -3.80
CA PHE A 269 7.97 17.15 -2.76
C PHE A 269 6.51 17.55 -3.02
N ALA A 270 6.20 17.91 -4.28
CA ALA A 270 4.82 18.18 -4.69
C ALA A 270 3.94 16.92 -4.59
N ALA A 271 4.48 15.74 -4.91
CA ALA A 271 3.79 14.47 -4.75
C ALA A 271 3.48 14.16 -3.28
N ALA A 272 4.43 14.43 -2.36
CA ALA A 272 4.22 14.23 -0.93
C ALA A 272 3.16 15.19 -0.36
N GLU A 273 3.14 16.45 -0.80
CA GLU A 273 2.11 17.41 -0.39
C GLU A 273 0.71 16.96 -0.84
N HIS A 274 0.59 16.54 -2.10
CA HIS A 274 -0.65 15.99 -2.64
C HIS A 274 -1.12 14.75 -1.86
N ALA A 275 -0.23 13.80 -1.60
CA ALA A 275 -0.53 12.57 -0.89
C ALA A 275 -0.89 12.81 0.58
N ASN A 276 -0.24 13.78 1.24
CA ASN A 276 -0.54 14.18 2.62
C ASN A 276 -1.98 14.71 2.76
N MET A 277 -2.45 15.52 1.82
CA MET A 277 -3.85 15.96 1.77
C MET A 277 -4.79 14.80 1.47
N ALA A 278 -4.47 13.92 0.53
CA ALA A 278 -5.29 12.75 0.20
C ALA A 278 -5.48 11.84 1.42
N ALA A 279 -4.39 11.53 2.12
CA ALA A 279 -4.40 10.74 3.34
C ALA A 279 -5.22 11.40 4.45
N ALA A 280 -5.09 12.71 4.67
CA ALA A 280 -5.90 13.42 5.65
C ALA A 280 -7.41 13.33 5.32
N ILE A 281 -7.80 13.53 4.06
CA ILE A 281 -9.21 13.40 3.62
C ILE A 281 -9.71 11.97 3.85
N SER A 282 -8.92 10.94 3.54
CA SER A 282 -9.34 9.54 3.70
C SER A 282 -9.70 9.20 5.15
N THR A 283 -9.14 9.88 6.14
CA THR A 283 -9.48 9.65 7.56
C THR A 283 -10.85 10.19 7.96
N THR A 284 -11.51 10.99 7.14
CA THR A 284 -12.82 11.61 7.48
C THR A 284 -14.02 10.69 7.26
N GLY A 285 -13.82 9.51 6.69
CA GLY A 285 -14.82 8.45 6.50
C GLY A 285 -14.42 7.16 7.20
N TYR A 286 -15.25 6.12 7.08
CA TYR A 286 -14.98 4.80 7.63
C TYR A 286 -14.49 3.82 6.55
N GLY A 287 -13.56 2.93 6.94
CA GLY A 287 -13.00 1.88 6.10
C GLY A 287 -11.87 2.34 5.19
N ALA A 288 -11.16 1.39 4.61
CA ALA A 288 -9.91 1.65 3.90
C ALA A 288 -10.10 2.16 2.46
N VAL A 289 -11.23 1.85 1.80
CA VAL A 289 -11.44 2.13 0.37
C VAL A 289 -12.42 3.27 0.14
N ALA A 290 -13.57 3.23 0.80
CA ALA A 290 -14.67 4.17 0.55
C ALA A 290 -14.25 5.65 0.66
N PRO A 291 -13.48 6.08 1.70
CA PRO A 291 -13.14 7.48 1.91
C PRO A 291 -11.92 7.97 1.10
N ILE A 292 -11.24 7.11 0.32
CA ILE A 292 -10.13 7.55 -0.54
C ILE A 292 -10.64 8.64 -1.50
N PRO A 293 -10.06 9.85 -1.49
CA PRO A 293 -10.53 10.93 -2.37
C PRO A 293 -10.11 10.71 -3.82
N THR A 294 -10.79 11.41 -4.73
CA THR A 294 -10.34 11.51 -6.12
C THR A 294 -9.29 12.60 -6.30
N LEU A 295 -8.53 12.57 -7.39
CA LEU A 295 -7.57 13.61 -7.78
C LEU A 295 -8.19 15.02 -7.72
N SER A 296 -9.40 15.19 -8.25
CA SER A 296 -10.08 16.50 -8.27
C SER A 296 -10.46 16.98 -6.87
N HIS A 297 -10.90 16.08 -5.99
CA HIS A 297 -11.21 16.41 -4.59
C HIS A 297 -9.95 16.85 -3.84
N THR A 298 -8.87 16.09 -3.94
CA THR A 298 -7.60 16.41 -3.29
C THR A 298 -7.03 17.75 -3.78
N ARG A 299 -7.02 18.00 -5.09
CA ARG A 299 -6.57 19.28 -5.67
C ARG A 299 -7.42 20.46 -5.19
N SER A 300 -8.73 20.29 -5.10
CA SER A 300 -9.63 21.35 -4.61
C SER A 300 -9.37 21.66 -3.12
N ALA A 301 -9.15 20.64 -2.30
CA ALA A 301 -8.82 20.80 -0.88
C ALA A 301 -7.47 21.51 -0.67
N LEU A 302 -6.44 21.13 -1.43
CA LEU A 302 -5.14 21.81 -1.41
C LEU A 302 -5.28 23.29 -1.76
N ASN A 303 -5.98 23.63 -2.85
CA ASN A 303 -6.19 25.01 -3.26
C ASN A 303 -6.92 25.83 -2.20
N ALA A 304 -7.86 25.26 -1.46
CA ALA A 304 -8.57 25.91 -0.37
C ALA A 304 -7.64 26.14 0.84
N ALA A 305 -6.77 25.18 1.18
CA ALA A 305 -5.81 25.30 2.27
C ALA A 305 -4.74 26.38 2.03
N TRP A 306 -4.38 26.66 0.78
CA TRP A 306 -3.42 27.72 0.41
C TRP A 306 -4.01 29.12 0.49
N GLN A 307 -5.34 29.25 0.55
CA GLN A 307 -6.05 30.55 0.60
C GLN A 307 -6.43 30.96 2.03
N SER A 308 -6.27 30.07 3.00
CA SER A 308 -6.60 30.29 4.42
C SER A 308 -5.36 30.61 5.28
#